data_4285f3792ebcf235c8c9848578147b35
#
_entry.id   4285f3792ebcf235c8c9848578147b35
#
_cell.length_a   1.000
_cell.length_b   1.000
_cell.length_c   1.000
_cell.angle_alpha   90.00
_cell.angle_beta   90.00
_cell.angle_gamma   90.00
#
_symmetry.space_group_name_H-M   'P 1'
#
loop_
_entity.id
_entity.type
_entity.pdbx_description
1 polymer ?
#
loop_
_entity_poly.entity_id
_entity_poly.type
_entity_poly.pdbx_seq_one_letter_code
_entity_poly.pdbx_strand_id
1 'polypeptide(L)'
;MKPRRILLFTLLSGLLIVAMRADAAGAGSAANPPAAALSRESETCLGCHRERATPVVAQQWAASRHAKNGVGCFECHRADANDPDAMKHEGFVISMLVTPRDCEPCHGQETAEFEASHHANAGEILGSLDNVLGEVAEGPPAANSGCKQCHGGKVRVLADGRLDAATWPNTGIGRMNPDGSKGTCSACHSRHLFSSSVARQPENCGKCHLGPDHPQYEIYTESKHGIAFRARIAEMGLDRPTWVLGKDYAAAPTCATCHMGATRTQAGTHDVGTRISWTLRPDVSIKLENGEKRRAEMQGVCSNCHGTEWVTDFYVQYDAAVGLYNEKFATPAKSVMKKLRDAGRLTATPFDEKLEWTYYELWHHEGRRARMGASMMGPDYTQWHGFYEVAKLFYTEFLPAAEERLPGATADVRAMPDHAWLKGISPEERAKIEQYYQQRYGK
;
A
#
# COMPACT_ATOMS: atom_id res chain seq x y z
N MET A 1 -5.39 -64.91 40.43
CA MET A 1 -5.93 -63.58 40.70
C MET A 1 -5.55 -63.17 42.10
N LYS A 2 -4.58 -62.33 42.31
CA LYS A 2 -4.12 -61.81 43.62
C LYS A 2 -3.97 -60.29 43.47
N PRO A 3 -4.49 -59.48 44.42
CA PRO A 3 -4.35 -58.03 44.40
C PRO A 3 -3.00 -57.66 45.02
N ARG A 4 -2.24 -56.74 44.35
CA ARG A 4 -1.02 -56.12 44.87
C ARG A 4 -1.39 -54.88 45.69
N ARG A 5 -0.89 -54.88 46.92
CA ARG A 5 -1.00 -53.78 47.90
C ARG A 5 -0.10 -52.61 47.46
N ILE A 6 -0.70 -51.42 47.51
CA ILE A 6 0.04 -50.17 47.36
C ILE A 6 0.49 -49.73 48.76
N LEU A 7 1.77 -49.55 48.93
CA LEU A 7 2.40 -48.98 50.13
C LEU A 7 2.47 -47.46 50.01
N LEU A 8 1.80 -46.79 50.94
CA LEU A 8 1.86 -45.35 51.08
C LEU A 8 3.09 -45.01 51.92
N PHE A 9 4.06 -44.22 51.32
CA PHE A 9 5.13 -43.61 52.06
C PHE A 9 4.78 -42.12 52.26
N THR A 10 4.48 -41.75 53.46
CA THR A 10 4.40 -40.35 53.90
C THR A 10 5.76 -39.84 54.28
N LEU A 11 6.31 -38.92 53.49
CA LEU A 11 7.48 -38.12 53.83
C LEU A 11 7.05 -36.73 54.29
N LEU A 12 7.17 -36.47 55.57
CA LEU A 12 7.13 -35.13 56.17
C LEU A 12 8.43 -34.39 55.77
N SER A 13 8.30 -33.33 54.96
CA SER A 13 9.40 -32.41 54.73
C SER A 13 8.98 -31.04 55.31
N GLY A 14 9.65 -30.63 56.37
CA GLY A 14 9.46 -29.34 57.02
C GLY A 14 9.87 -28.20 56.09
N LEU A 15 8.97 -27.27 55.92
CA LEU A 15 9.18 -26.05 55.12
C LEU A 15 9.75 -24.96 56.06
N LEU A 16 11.05 -24.68 55.92
CA LEU A 16 11.69 -23.53 56.58
C LEU A 16 11.37 -22.28 55.77
N ILE A 17 10.45 -21.44 56.22
CA ILE A 17 10.14 -20.14 55.59
C ILE A 17 11.19 -19.13 56.03
N VAL A 18 12.17 -18.86 55.18
CA VAL A 18 13.06 -17.71 55.33
C VAL A 18 12.37 -16.51 54.69
N ALA A 19 11.86 -15.61 55.54
CA ALA A 19 11.32 -14.33 55.11
C ALA A 19 12.45 -13.40 54.64
N MET A 20 12.72 -13.36 53.35
CA MET A 20 13.51 -12.27 52.75
C MET A 20 12.62 -11.02 52.65
N ARG A 21 12.92 -10.04 53.50
CA ARG A 21 12.43 -8.67 53.30
C ARG A 21 13.14 -8.12 52.05
N ALA A 22 12.37 -8.00 50.96
CA ALA A 22 12.77 -7.19 49.81
C ALA A 22 12.50 -5.72 50.17
N ASP A 23 13.54 -4.97 50.42
CA ASP A 23 13.47 -3.51 50.42
C ASP A 23 13.08 -3.06 49.01
N ALA A 24 11.84 -2.62 48.88
CA ALA A 24 11.37 -1.95 47.64
C ALA A 24 12.05 -0.57 47.58
N ALA A 25 13.24 -0.54 46.95
CA ALA A 25 13.81 0.74 46.49
C ALA A 25 12.79 1.36 45.55
N GLY A 26 12.17 2.45 45.97
CA GLY A 26 11.23 3.22 45.18
C GLY A 26 11.85 3.61 43.84
N ALA A 27 11.36 3.00 42.75
CA ALA A 27 11.58 3.55 41.44
C ALA A 27 10.92 4.92 41.42
N GLY A 28 11.73 5.95 41.56
CA GLY A 28 11.30 7.34 41.41
C GLY A 28 10.62 7.45 40.03
N SER A 29 9.33 7.70 40.02
CA SER A 29 8.58 8.12 38.85
C SER A 29 9.32 9.34 38.29
N ALA A 30 10.04 9.15 37.20
CA ALA A 30 10.55 10.28 36.44
C ALA A 30 9.33 11.12 36.07
N ALA A 31 9.20 12.27 36.70
CA ALA A 31 8.16 13.24 36.37
C ALA A 31 8.27 13.51 34.85
N ASN A 32 7.16 13.31 34.12
CA ASN A 32 7.10 13.74 32.75
C ASN A 32 7.52 15.22 32.70
N PRO A 33 8.40 15.62 31.77
CA PRO A 33 8.71 17.03 31.61
C PRO A 33 7.40 17.80 31.47
N PRO A 34 7.30 19.02 32.03
CA PRO A 34 6.09 19.82 31.88
C PRO A 34 5.75 19.95 30.39
N ALA A 35 4.47 19.74 30.04
CA ALA A 35 4.01 19.94 28.69
C ALA A 35 4.45 21.33 28.19
N ALA A 36 5.01 21.43 27.01
CA ALA A 36 5.39 22.70 26.44
C ALA A 36 4.16 23.62 26.38
N ALA A 37 4.35 24.89 26.71
CA ALA A 37 3.25 25.86 26.71
C ALA A 37 2.72 26.04 25.28
N LEU A 38 1.41 26.14 25.16
CA LEU A 38 0.76 26.47 23.90
C LEU A 38 0.98 27.93 23.53
N SER A 39 0.89 28.25 22.24
CA SER A 39 0.77 29.62 21.79
C SER A 39 -0.55 30.23 22.28
N ARG A 40 -0.54 31.56 22.50
CA ARG A 40 -1.73 32.31 22.88
C ARG A 40 -2.86 32.15 21.87
N GLU A 41 -2.51 32.07 20.59
CA GLU A 41 -3.40 31.85 19.48
C GLU A 41 -4.12 30.49 19.60
N SER A 42 -3.36 29.42 19.83
CA SER A 42 -3.89 28.07 20.03
C SER A 42 -4.75 27.96 21.29
N GLU A 43 -4.41 28.64 22.38
CA GLU A 43 -5.26 28.74 23.58
C GLU A 43 -6.60 29.41 23.28
N THR A 44 -6.60 30.47 22.45
CA THR A 44 -7.83 31.14 22.01
C THR A 44 -8.71 30.22 21.18
N CYS A 45 -8.13 29.47 20.23
CA CYS A 45 -8.85 28.45 19.47
C CYS A 45 -9.53 27.42 20.38
N LEU A 46 -8.78 26.89 21.35
CA LEU A 46 -9.29 25.86 22.27
C LEU A 46 -10.42 26.40 23.18
N GLY A 47 -10.44 27.69 23.52
CA GLY A 47 -11.49 28.30 24.31
C GLY A 47 -12.88 28.16 23.66
N CYS A 48 -12.96 28.13 22.33
CA CYS A 48 -14.20 27.90 21.61
C CYS A 48 -14.39 26.44 21.18
N HIS A 49 -13.33 25.81 20.61
CA HIS A 49 -13.43 24.50 20.00
C HIS A 49 -13.61 23.34 21.01
N ARG A 50 -13.21 23.50 22.27
CA ARG A 50 -13.44 22.49 23.31
C ARG A 50 -14.92 22.37 23.70
N GLU A 51 -15.64 23.48 23.72
CA GLU A 51 -16.98 23.51 24.33
C GLU A 51 -18.10 23.60 23.30
N ARG A 52 -17.90 24.32 22.19
CA ARG A 52 -18.98 24.70 21.28
C ARG A 52 -18.82 24.24 19.85
N ALA A 53 -17.65 24.45 19.25
CA ALA A 53 -17.53 24.26 17.80
C ALA A 53 -17.20 22.82 17.40
N THR A 54 -16.06 22.26 17.84
CA THR A 54 -15.60 20.92 17.46
C THR A 54 -14.97 20.18 18.63
N PRO A 55 -15.72 19.84 19.69
CA PRO A 55 -15.16 19.28 20.92
C PRO A 55 -14.42 17.94 20.70
N VAL A 56 -14.87 17.12 19.76
CA VAL A 56 -14.21 15.84 19.42
C VAL A 56 -12.85 16.07 18.78
N VAL A 57 -12.72 17.07 17.91
CA VAL A 57 -11.41 17.46 17.33
C VAL A 57 -10.44 17.91 18.41
N ALA A 58 -10.89 18.75 19.32
CA ALA A 58 -10.08 19.21 20.45
C ALA A 58 -9.66 18.06 21.37
N GLN A 59 -10.53 17.06 21.61
CA GLN A 59 -10.22 15.85 22.39
C GLN A 59 -9.16 14.98 21.69
N GLN A 60 -9.32 14.74 20.38
CA GLN A 60 -8.36 13.96 19.58
C GLN A 60 -6.98 14.64 19.59
N TRP A 61 -6.95 15.96 19.35
CA TRP A 61 -5.71 16.72 19.43
C TRP A 61 -5.08 16.63 20.82
N ALA A 62 -5.83 16.80 21.89
CA ALA A 62 -5.31 16.74 23.28
C ALA A 62 -4.65 15.39 23.62
N ALA A 63 -5.10 14.29 22.98
CA ALA A 63 -4.49 12.97 23.12
C ALA A 63 -3.23 12.78 22.27
N SER A 64 -2.95 13.68 21.33
CA SER A 64 -1.85 13.59 20.37
C SER A 64 -0.47 13.87 21.01
N ARG A 65 0.59 13.49 20.27
CA ARG A 65 1.95 13.89 20.62
C ARG A 65 2.19 15.38 20.35
N HIS A 66 1.49 15.97 19.39
CA HIS A 66 1.56 17.40 19.11
C HIS A 66 1.14 18.22 20.33
N ALA A 67 0.00 17.91 20.93
CA ALA A 67 -0.44 18.58 22.16
C ALA A 67 0.57 18.45 23.31
N LYS A 68 1.17 17.27 23.48
CA LYS A 68 2.19 17.03 24.52
C LYS A 68 3.47 17.84 24.32
N ASN A 69 3.76 18.24 23.06
CA ASN A 69 4.92 19.04 22.71
C ASN A 69 4.58 20.53 22.44
N GLY A 70 3.39 20.99 22.85
CA GLY A 70 3.00 22.40 22.73
C GLY A 70 2.65 22.85 21.31
N VAL A 71 2.48 21.91 20.36
CA VAL A 71 2.02 22.23 19.01
C VAL A 71 0.50 22.22 18.99
N GLY A 72 -0.11 23.39 18.83
CA GLY A 72 -1.55 23.59 18.91
C GLY A 72 -2.24 23.73 17.55
N CYS A 73 -3.43 24.34 17.58
CA CYS A 73 -4.24 24.47 16.37
C CYS A 73 -3.62 25.46 15.39
N PHE A 74 -3.14 26.59 15.90
CA PHE A 74 -2.64 27.69 15.07
C PHE A 74 -1.34 27.32 14.35
N GLU A 75 -0.48 26.51 14.95
CA GLU A 75 0.79 26.08 14.33
C GLU A 75 0.56 25.30 13.02
N CYS A 76 -0.59 24.63 12.88
CA CYS A 76 -0.95 23.89 11.66
C CYS A 76 -1.92 24.63 10.76
N HIS A 77 -2.78 25.48 11.32
CA HIS A 77 -3.85 26.15 10.58
C HIS A 77 -3.58 27.63 10.26
N ARG A 78 -2.46 28.20 10.71
CA ARG A 78 -2.07 29.56 10.32
C ARG A 78 -1.90 29.64 8.80
N ALA A 79 -2.33 30.74 8.21
CA ALA A 79 -2.16 31.02 6.79
C ALA A 79 -1.61 32.43 6.61
N ASP A 80 -0.89 32.65 5.50
CA ASP A 80 -0.56 33.98 5.05
C ASP A 80 -1.79 34.62 4.38
N ALA A 81 -1.94 35.95 4.50
CA ALA A 81 -3.09 36.64 3.95
C ALA A 81 -3.22 36.49 2.41
N ASN A 82 -2.14 36.10 1.74
CA ASN A 82 -2.08 35.87 0.29
C ASN A 82 -2.31 34.39 -0.10
N ASP A 83 -2.45 33.48 0.86
CA ASP A 83 -2.74 32.09 0.53
C ASP A 83 -4.12 32.01 -0.12
N PRO A 84 -4.28 31.23 -1.19
CA PRO A 84 -5.52 31.20 -1.97
C PRO A 84 -6.76 30.80 -1.17
N ASP A 85 -6.59 29.97 -0.11
CA ASP A 85 -7.66 29.50 0.77
C ASP A 85 -7.60 30.12 2.17
N ALA A 86 -6.86 31.24 2.32
CA ALA A 86 -6.81 31.99 3.55
C ALA A 86 -8.17 32.59 3.90
N MET A 87 -8.59 32.41 5.14
CA MET A 87 -9.83 32.96 5.66
C MET A 87 -9.64 33.69 6.99
N LYS A 88 -10.41 34.75 7.22
CA LYS A 88 -10.45 35.41 8.53
C LYS A 88 -11.36 34.64 9.47
N HIS A 89 -10.87 34.27 10.63
CA HIS A 89 -11.60 33.56 11.66
C HIS A 89 -11.21 34.07 13.05
N GLU A 90 -12.16 34.66 13.77
CA GLU A 90 -11.97 35.15 15.17
C GLU A 90 -10.69 35.99 15.37
N GLY A 91 -10.40 36.88 14.41
CA GLY A 91 -9.23 37.77 14.46
C GLY A 91 -7.92 37.19 13.92
N PHE A 92 -7.90 35.92 13.49
CA PHE A 92 -6.77 35.26 12.88
C PHE A 92 -6.98 35.05 11.37
N VAL A 93 -5.86 34.88 10.65
CA VAL A 93 -5.86 34.38 9.26
C VAL A 93 -5.48 32.90 9.32
N ILE A 94 -6.37 32.05 8.83
CA ILE A 94 -6.19 30.60 8.89
C ILE A 94 -6.55 29.96 7.54
N SER A 95 -6.05 28.73 7.32
CA SER A 95 -6.54 27.83 6.29
C SER A 95 -7.21 26.59 6.92
N MET A 96 -8.27 26.11 6.30
CA MET A 96 -8.85 24.81 6.65
C MET A 96 -8.04 23.65 6.07
N LEU A 97 -7.31 23.87 4.97
CA LEU A 97 -6.46 22.90 4.34
C LEU A 97 -5.06 22.91 4.97
N VAL A 98 -4.78 21.91 5.80
CA VAL A 98 -3.41 21.65 6.22
C VAL A 98 -2.72 20.82 5.13
N THR A 99 -1.59 21.30 4.67
CA THR A 99 -0.81 20.79 3.55
C THR A 99 0.55 20.27 4.02
N PRO A 100 1.33 19.59 3.19
CA PRO A 100 2.70 19.24 3.54
C PRO A 100 3.57 20.44 3.89
N ARG A 101 3.31 21.62 3.31
CA ARG A 101 4.05 22.86 3.61
C ARG A 101 3.87 23.32 5.05
N ASP A 102 2.71 23.05 5.67
CA ASP A 102 2.49 23.36 7.09
C ASP A 102 3.20 22.39 8.03
N CYS A 103 3.50 21.20 7.54
CA CYS A 103 4.23 20.18 8.31
C CYS A 103 5.76 20.35 8.21
N GLU A 104 6.24 20.86 7.07
CA GLU A 104 7.65 20.98 6.69
C GLU A 104 8.54 21.69 7.73
N PRO A 105 8.13 22.80 8.38
CA PRO A 105 8.98 23.50 9.34
C PRO A 105 9.50 22.64 10.49
N CYS A 106 8.78 21.56 10.83
CA CYS A 106 9.16 20.61 11.87
C CYS A 106 9.52 19.23 11.33
N HIS A 107 8.95 18.84 10.17
CA HIS A 107 9.05 17.52 9.54
C HIS A 107 9.67 17.60 8.12
N GLY A 108 10.74 18.40 7.98
CA GLY A 108 11.34 18.69 6.67
C GLY A 108 11.91 17.46 5.95
N GLN A 109 12.49 16.50 6.68
CA GLN A 109 12.97 15.27 6.08
C GLN A 109 11.81 14.42 5.55
N GLU A 110 10.80 14.19 6.36
CA GLU A 110 9.63 13.39 6.01
C GLU A 110 8.87 14.02 4.84
N THR A 111 8.77 15.35 4.80
CA THR A 111 8.14 16.09 3.70
C THR A 111 8.93 15.92 2.41
N ALA A 112 10.24 16.11 2.42
CA ALA A 112 11.09 15.96 1.25
C ALA A 112 11.05 14.51 0.69
N GLU A 113 11.11 13.50 1.54
CA GLU A 113 11.01 12.10 1.16
C GLU A 113 9.62 11.77 0.56
N PHE A 114 8.55 12.30 1.17
CA PHE A 114 7.20 12.12 0.67
C PHE A 114 7.01 12.80 -0.70
N GLU A 115 7.49 14.03 -0.88
CA GLU A 115 7.40 14.76 -2.16
C GLU A 115 8.16 14.05 -3.29
N ALA A 116 9.27 13.37 -2.98
CA ALA A 116 10.00 12.54 -3.94
C ALA A 116 9.24 11.25 -4.32
N SER A 117 8.22 10.88 -3.55
CA SER A 117 7.49 9.63 -3.75
C SER A 117 6.43 9.71 -4.84
N HIS A 118 6.01 8.54 -5.32
CA HIS A 118 4.84 8.42 -6.19
C HIS A 118 3.53 8.87 -5.52
N HIS A 119 3.46 8.83 -4.21
CA HIS A 119 2.27 9.25 -3.46
C HIS A 119 1.97 10.74 -3.63
N ALA A 120 2.98 11.60 -3.55
CA ALA A 120 2.79 13.04 -3.76
C ALA A 120 2.27 13.35 -5.17
N ASN A 121 2.65 12.54 -6.17
CA ASN A 121 2.26 12.73 -7.57
C ASN A 121 1.05 11.87 -7.99
N ALA A 122 0.38 11.18 -7.06
CA ALA A 122 -0.70 10.25 -7.39
C ALA A 122 -1.90 10.93 -8.09
N GLY A 123 -2.19 12.19 -7.75
CA GLY A 123 -3.24 12.98 -8.42
C GLY A 123 -2.93 13.31 -9.88
N GLU A 124 -1.64 13.43 -10.23
CA GLU A 124 -1.20 13.66 -11.63
C GLU A 124 -1.22 12.38 -12.46
N ILE A 125 -1.03 11.22 -11.82
CA ILE A 125 -1.06 9.90 -12.48
C ILE A 125 -2.45 9.60 -13.06
N LEU A 126 -3.52 10.21 -12.53
CA LEU A 126 -4.87 10.13 -13.11
C LEU A 126 -4.99 10.72 -14.52
N GLY A 127 -3.97 11.35 -15.10
CA GLY A 127 -3.89 11.70 -16.52
C GLY A 127 -3.67 10.50 -17.46
N SER A 128 -3.72 9.26 -16.93
CA SER A 128 -3.64 8.01 -17.66
C SER A 128 -5.03 7.54 -18.16
N LEU A 129 -5.10 6.31 -18.70
CA LEU A 129 -6.35 5.68 -19.14
C LEU A 129 -7.40 5.58 -18.02
N ASP A 130 -6.97 5.42 -16.77
CA ASP A 130 -7.86 5.38 -15.60
C ASP A 130 -8.67 6.67 -15.46
N ASN A 131 -8.07 7.80 -15.82
CA ASN A 131 -8.77 9.09 -15.81
C ASN A 131 -9.84 9.17 -16.91
N VAL A 132 -9.58 8.61 -18.10
CA VAL A 132 -10.59 8.53 -19.15
C VAL A 132 -11.78 7.69 -18.70
N LEU A 133 -11.55 6.57 -18.04
CA LEU A 133 -12.62 5.74 -17.48
C LEU A 133 -13.40 6.52 -16.41
N GLY A 134 -12.74 6.99 -15.35
CA GLY A 134 -13.38 7.63 -14.22
C GLY A 134 -14.05 8.96 -14.55
N GLU A 135 -13.45 9.81 -15.39
CA GLU A 135 -13.98 11.15 -15.66
C GLU A 135 -14.84 11.25 -16.93
N VAL A 136 -14.57 10.43 -17.93
CA VAL A 136 -15.26 10.48 -19.21
C VAL A 136 -16.32 9.40 -19.33
N ALA A 137 -15.94 8.13 -19.16
CA ALA A 137 -16.86 7.00 -19.31
C ALA A 137 -17.85 6.88 -18.14
N GLU A 138 -17.38 7.08 -16.91
CA GLU A 138 -18.21 6.98 -15.69
C GLU A 138 -18.80 8.36 -15.27
N GLY A 139 -18.02 9.41 -15.41
CA GLY A 139 -18.40 10.79 -15.16
C GLY A 139 -17.80 11.41 -13.88
N PRO A 140 -17.71 12.76 -13.82
CA PRO A 140 -17.02 13.48 -12.74
C PRO A 140 -17.50 13.15 -11.32
N PRO A 141 -18.78 12.90 -11.04
CA PRO A 141 -19.22 12.51 -9.68
C PRO A 141 -18.60 11.19 -9.21
N ALA A 142 -18.48 10.19 -10.10
CA ALA A 142 -17.83 8.92 -9.78
C ALA A 142 -16.33 9.11 -9.52
N ALA A 143 -15.64 9.86 -10.37
CA ALA A 143 -14.23 10.21 -10.17
C ALA A 143 -13.99 10.96 -8.86
N ASN A 144 -14.83 11.93 -8.51
CA ASN A 144 -14.69 12.72 -7.28
C ASN A 144 -14.93 11.90 -6.01
N SER A 145 -15.93 11.01 -6.02
CA SER A 145 -16.28 10.17 -4.87
C SER A 145 -15.46 8.89 -4.79
N GLY A 146 -14.85 8.46 -5.89
CA GLY A 146 -14.03 7.26 -6.03
C GLY A 146 -12.55 7.59 -6.21
N CYS A 147 -12.08 7.65 -7.46
CA CYS A 147 -10.66 7.75 -7.82
C CYS A 147 -9.90 8.82 -7.03
N LYS A 148 -10.46 10.02 -6.92
CA LYS A 148 -9.81 11.17 -6.27
C LYS A 148 -9.76 11.06 -4.74
N GLN A 149 -10.57 10.20 -4.13
CA GLN A 149 -10.50 9.98 -2.67
C GLN A 149 -9.29 9.15 -2.26
N CYS A 150 -8.74 8.35 -3.18
CA CYS A 150 -7.48 7.61 -3.00
C CYS A 150 -6.29 8.36 -3.64
N HIS A 151 -6.39 8.70 -4.92
CA HIS A 151 -5.29 9.29 -5.70
C HIS A 151 -5.09 10.78 -5.43
N GLY A 152 -6.12 11.51 -5.06
CA GLY A 152 -6.10 12.96 -5.01
C GLY A 152 -6.49 13.58 -6.35
N GLY A 153 -6.59 14.90 -6.32
CA GLY A 153 -6.89 15.74 -7.46
C GLY A 153 -6.75 17.20 -7.07
N LYS A 154 -6.92 18.11 -8.01
CA LYS A 154 -6.79 19.54 -7.78
C LYS A 154 -7.96 20.07 -6.93
N VAL A 155 -7.63 20.70 -5.80
CA VAL A 155 -8.61 21.44 -4.99
C VAL A 155 -8.70 22.85 -5.54
N ARG A 156 -9.92 23.30 -5.83
CA ARG A 156 -10.20 24.65 -6.31
C ARG A 156 -10.74 25.52 -5.18
N VAL A 157 -10.34 26.79 -5.21
CA VAL A 157 -10.85 27.83 -4.34
C VAL A 157 -11.75 28.76 -5.18
N LEU A 158 -12.92 29.08 -4.68
CA LEU A 158 -13.85 30.00 -5.29
C LEU A 158 -13.43 31.46 -5.07
N ALA A 159 -13.99 32.40 -5.82
CA ALA A 159 -13.65 33.80 -5.71
C ALA A 159 -13.91 34.42 -4.32
N ASP A 160 -14.77 33.81 -3.53
CA ASP A 160 -15.07 34.18 -2.13
C ASP A 160 -14.17 33.48 -1.08
N GLY A 161 -13.15 32.78 -1.52
CA GLY A 161 -12.19 32.07 -0.66
C GLY A 161 -12.65 30.70 -0.16
N ARG A 162 -13.88 30.28 -0.46
CA ARG A 162 -14.37 28.95 -0.08
C ARG A 162 -13.85 27.87 -1.00
N LEU A 163 -13.70 26.67 -0.48
CA LEU A 163 -13.36 25.49 -1.27
C LEU A 163 -14.54 25.08 -2.15
N ASP A 164 -14.24 24.78 -3.43
CA ASP A 164 -15.26 24.35 -4.39
C ASP A 164 -15.75 22.94 -4.08
N ALA A 165 -17.05 22.80 -3.81
CA ALA A 165 -17.69 21.52 -3.49
C ALA A 165 -17.56 20.45 -4.60
N ALA A 166 -17.26 20.83 -5.84
CA ALA A 166 -16.96 19.90 -6.92
C ALA A 166 -15.56 19.26 -6.81
N THR A 167 -14.69 19.76 -5.92
CA THR A 167 -13.31 19.29 -5.74
C THR A 167 -12.95 19.03 -4.27
N TRP A 168 -13.84 19.37 -3.36
CA TRP A 168 -13.68 19.22 -1.92
C TRP A 168 -14.97 18.66 -1.29
N PRO A 169 -14.91 17.68 -0.35
CA PRO A 169 -13.72 17.08 0.28
C PRO A 169 -12.85 16.26 -0.67
N ASN A 170 -11.53 16.33 -0.47
CA ASN A 170 -10.54 15.55 -1.20
C ASN A 170 -9.49 15.02 -0.19
N THR A 171 -9.53 13.71 0.08
CA THR A 171 -8.68 13.05 1.07
C THR A 171 -7.52 12.27 0.44
N GLY A 172 -7.45 12.27 -0.90
CA GLY A 172 -6.49 11.50 -1.66
C GLY A 172 -5.05 11.90 -1.40
N ILE A 173 -4.18 10.89 -1.39
CA ILE A 173 -2.79 11.03 -0.96
C ILE A 173 -1.98 12.01 -1.80
N GLY A 174 -2.26 12.10 -3.11
CA GLY A 174 -1.63 13.04 -4.06
C GLY A 174 -2.47 14.28 -4.33
N ARG A 175 -3.22 14.79 -3.35
CA ARG A 175 -4.00 16.02 -3.47
C ARG A 175 -3.13 17.18 -3.95
N MET A 176 -3.57 17.90 -4.97
CA MET A 176 -2.93 19.11 -5.46
C MET A 176 -3.55 20.30 -4.75
N ASN A 177 -2.78 20.93 -3.88
CA ASN A 177 -3.24 21.96 -2.96
C ASN A 177 -3.24 23.36 -3.60
N PRO A 178 -4.09 24.29 -3.12
CA PRO A 178 -4.14 25.66 -3.64
C PRO A 178 -2.82 26.44 -3.47
N ASP A 179 -2.04 26.13 -2.44
CA ASP A 179 -0.69 26.71 -2.18
C ASP A 179 0.41 26.17 -3.12
N GLY A 180 0.06 25.27 -4.05
CA GLY A 180 0.95 24.63 -5.01
C GLY A 180 1.69 23.41 -4.47
N SER A 181 1.56 23.06 -3.19
CA SER A 181 2.08 21.81 -2.64
C SER A 181 1.29 20.61 -3.12
N LYS A 182 1.92 19.41 -3.07
CA LYS A 182 1.30 18.16 -3.48
C LYS A 182 1.19 17.20 -2.31
N GLY A 183 0.06 16.51 -2.26
CA GLY A 183 -0.19 15.44 -1.31
C GLY A 183 -0.86 15.88 -0.01
N THR A 184 -1.03 14.90 0.87
CA THR A 184 -1.57 15.13 2.21
C THR A 184 -1.05 14.10 3.21
N CYS A 185 -0.33 14.57 4.21
CA CYS A 185 0.20 13.73 5.29
C CYS A 185 -0.92 13.03 6.08
N SER A 186 -2.10 13.68 6.14
CA SER A 186 -3.27 13.13 6.85
C SER A 186 -3.92 11.94 6.14
N ALA A 187 -3.48 11.58 4.94
CA ALA A 187 -3.88 10.31 4.32
C ALA A 187 -3.36 9.10 5.13
N CYS A 188 -2.20 9.21 5.76
CA CYS A 188 -1.63 8.16 6.61
C CYS A 188 -1.74 8.50 8.11
N HIS A 189 -1.54 9.76 8.48
CA HIS A 189 -1.59 10.27 9.84
C HIS A 189 -2.96 10.89 10.11
N SER A 190 -3.91 10.07 10.55
CA SER A 190 -5.28 10.54 10.79
C SER A 190 -5.32 11.72 11.76
N ARG A 191 -5.83 12.85 11.29
CA ARG A 191 -6.04 14.06 12.10
C ARG A 191 -7.24 13.80 13.07
N HIS A 192 -7.23 14.32 14.29
CA HIS A 192 -6.24 15.26 14.87
C HIS A 192 -5.37 14.55 15.91
N LEU A 193 -5.50 13.21 16.00
CA LEU A 193 -4.68 12.38 16.89
C LEU A 193 -3.25 12.18 16.35
N PHE A 194 -3.08 12.12 15.04
CA PHE A 194 -1.80 11.86 14.37
C PHE A 194 -1.06 10.62 14.91
N SER A 195 -1.83 9.56 15.16
CA SER A 195 -1.31 8.33 15.76
C SER A 195 -0.35 7.59 14.84
N SER A 196 0.88 7.38 15.30
CA SER A 196 1.82 6.49 14.62
C SER A 196 1.36 5.03 14.63
N SER A 197 0.58 4.63 15.65
CA SER A 197 -0.02 3.30 15.73
C SER A 197 -0.96 3.06 14.55
N VAL A 198 -1.79 4.03 14.19
CA VAL A 198 -2.67 3.94 13.00
C VAL A 198 -1.86 3.89 11.72
N ALA A 199 -0.85 4.76 11.57
CA ALA A 199 -0.02 4.82 10.36
C ALA A 199 0.77 3.53 10.08
N ARG A 200 1.09 2.75 11.13
CA ARG A 200 1.85 1.50 11.05
C ARG A 200 1.01 0.25 10.76
N GLN A 201 -0.31 0.35 10.86
CA GLN A 201 -1.22 -0.77 10.62
C GLN A 201 -1.43 -0.98 9.10
N PRO A 202 -1.54 -2.24 8.65
CA PRO A 202 -1.79 -2.57 7.24
C PRO A 202 -3.09 -1.95 6.72
N GLU A 203 -4.13 -1.85 7.53
CA GLU A 203 -5.43 -1.28 7.21
C GLU A 203 -5.32 0.17 6.74
N ASN A 204 -4.34 0.91 7.25
CA ASN A 204 -4.12 2.29 6.83
C ASN A 204 -3.61 2.41 5.38
N CYS A 205 -2.86 1.42 4.91
CA CYS A 205 -2.48 1.31 3.50
C CYS A 205 -3.63 0.71 2.68
N GLY A 206 -4.29 -0.30 3.25
CA GLY A 206 -5.36 -1.07 2.64
C GLY A 206 -6.58 -0.26 2.23
N LYS A 207 -6.85 0.89 2.84
CA LYS A 207 -7.98 1.75 2.43
C LYS A 207 -7.86 2.31 1.01
N CYS A 208 -6.66 2.27 0.41
CA CYS A 208 -6.39 2.66 -0.96
C CYS A 208 -5.77 1.52 -1.79
N HIS A 209 -4.94 0.67 -1.17
CA HIS A 209 -4.30 -0.47 -1.80
C HIS A 209 -5.17 -1.73 -1.71
N LEU A 210 -6.31 -1.70 -2.41
CA LEU A 210 -7.31 -2.77 -2.47
C LEU A 210 -8.00 -2.76 -3.85
N GLY A 211 -8.76 -3.80 -4.13
CA GLY A 211 -9.61 -3.88 -5.32
C GLY A 211 -9.02 -4.66 -6.47
N PRO A 212 -9.65 -4.62 -7.65
CA PRO A 212 -9.37 -5.58 -8.71
C PRO A 212 -7.99 -5.41 -9.37
N ASP A 213 -7.40 -4.23 -9.30
CA ASP A 213 -6.17 -3.88 -10.02
C ASP A 213 -4.92 -3.78 -9.13
N HIS A 214 -5.09 -3.60 -7.82
CA HIS A 214 -3.97 -3.46 -6.88
C HIS A 214 -4.31 -3.99 -5.47
N PRO A 215 -4.64 -5.29 -5.34
CA PRO A 215 -5.16 -5.92 -4.12
C PRO A 215 -4.06 -6.22 -3.10
N GLN A 216 -3.14 -5.28 -2.84
CA GLN A 216 -2.02 -5.56 -1.94
C GLN A 216 -2.47 -5.84 -0.51
N TYR A 217 -3.56 -5.21 -0.06
CA TYR A 217 -4.09 -5.44 1.27
C TYR A 217 -4.68 -6.85 1.40
N GLU A 218 -5.46 -7.29 0.42
CA GLU A 218 -6.03 -8.63 0.35
C GLU A 218 -4.92 -9.68 0.31
N ILE A 219 -3.92 -9.52 -0.57
CA ILE A 219 -2.75 -10.40 -0.66
C ILE A 219 -2.02 -10.47 0.69
N TYR A 220 -1.80 -9.31 1.33
CA TYR A 220 -1.14 -9.26 2.62
C TYR A 220 -1.94 -9.98 3.70
N THR A 221 -3.27 -9.76 3.78
CA THR A 221 -4.11 -10.35 4.83
C THR A 221 -4.20 -11.87 4.76
N GLU A 222 -4.06 -12.45 3.57
CA GLU A 222 -4.03 -13.89 3.33
C GLU A 222 -2.61 -14.48 3.49
N SER A 223 -1.58 -13.64 3.44
CA SER A 223 -0.20 -14.07 3.57
C SER A 223 0.14 -14.54 4.97
N LYS A 224 1.22 -15.33 5.10
CA LYS A 224 1.76 -15.71 6.41
C LYS A 224 2.14 -14.50 7.26
N HIS A 225 2.58 -13.40 6.65
CA HIS A 225 2.89 -12.15 7.33
C HIS A 225 1.63 -11.50 7.93
N GLY A 226 0.55 -11.38 7.15
CA GLY A 226 -0.72 -10.82 7.63
C GLY A 226 -1.36 -11.68 8.72
N ILE A 227 -1.32 -13.01 8.58
CA ILE A 227 -1.80 -13.95 9.60
C ILE A 227 -0.99 -13.79 10.90
N ALA A 228 0.35 -13.74 10.81
CA ALA A 228 1.22 -13.55 11.97
C ALA A 228 1.01 -12.18 12.63
N PHE A 229 0.80 -11.11 11.85
CA PHE A 229 0.48 -9.79 12.36
C PHE A 229 -0.82 -9.81 13.20
N ARG A 230 -1.91 -10.35 12.66
CA ARG A 230 -3.18 -10.44 13.41
C ARG A 230 -3.07 -11.27 14.68
N ALA A 231 -2.35 -12.38 14.62
CA ALA A 231 -2.16 -13.26 15.78
C ALA A 231 -1.29 -12.62 16.89
N ARG A 232 -0.41 -11.67 16.54
CA ARG A 232 0.62 -11.14 17.43
C ARG A 232 0.65 -9.61 17.48
N ILE A 233 -0.47 -8.95 17.21
CA ILE A 233 -0.56 -7.49 17.11
C ILE A 233 -0.08 -6.79 18.39
N ALA A 234 -0.33 -7.36 19.56
CA ALA A 234 0.11 -6.82 20.86
C ALA A 234 1.65 -6.74 20.99
N GLU A 235 2.38 -7.59 20.25
CA GLU A 235 3.84 -7.64 20.28
C GLU A 235 4.48 -6.64 19.31
N MET A 236 3.68 -5.99 18.47
CA MET A 236 4.16 -5.08 17.42
C MET A 236 4.63 -3.73 17.96
N GLY A 237 4.24 -3.35 19.17
CA GLY A 237 4.62 -2.06 19.77
C GLY A 237 4.28 -0.86 18.88
N LEU A 238 3.10 -0.86 18.28
CA LEU A 238 2.70 0.11 17.25
C LEU A 238 2.73 1.57 17.72
N ASP A 239 2.56 1.83 19.00
CA ASP A 239 2.55 3.17 19.62
C ASP A 239 3.89 3.57 20.19
N ARG A 240 4.92 2.75 20.13
CA ARG A 240 6.25 3.11 20.62
C ARG A 240 6.79 4.35 19.88
N PRO A 241 7.53 5.23 20.57
CA PRO A 241 8.19 6.39 19.97
C PRO A 241 9.12 6.00 18.81
N THR A 242 9.94 4.96 19.04
CA THR A 242 10.79 4.32 18.03
C THR A 242 10.18 3.01 17.57
N TRP A 243 10.37 2.66 16.30
CA TRP A 243 9.79 1.44 15.73
C TRP A 243 10.77 0.82 14.74
N VAL A 244 11.80 0.19 15.28
CA VAL A 244 12.92 -0.39 14.55
C VAL A 244 12.79 -1.91 14.52
N LEU A 245 12.69 -2.50 13.34
CA LEU A 245 12.63 -3.95 13.17
C LEU A 245 13.88 -4.62 13.76
N GLY A 246 13.67 -5.69 14.52
CA GLY A 246 14.73 -6.43 15.18
C GLY A 246 15.28 -5.76 16.45
N LYS A 247 14.74 -4.58 16.85
CA LYS A 247 15.06 -3.90 18.10
C LYS A 247 13.81 -3.65 18.96
N ASP A 248 12.82 -2.99 18.37
CA ASP A 248 11.60 -2.59 19.08
C ASP A 248 10.48 -3.62 18.90
N TYR A 249 10.50 -4.36 17.82
CA TYR A 249 9.57 -5.45 17.52
C TYR A 249 10.20 -6.48 16.58
N ALA A 250 9.63 -7.70 16.57
CA ALA A 250 10.08 -8.81 15.70
C ALA A 250 8.92 -9.78 15.36
N ALA A 251 7.68 -9.45 15.69
CA ALA A 251 6.57 -10.41 15.60
C ALA A 251 6.15 -10.71 14.17
N ALA A 252 6.00 -9.68 13.36
CA ALA A 252 5.65 -9.77 11.94
C ALA A 252 5.95 -8.44 11.22
N PRO A 253 6.22 -8.44 9.92
CA PRO A 253 6.26 -7.19 9.14
C PRO A 253 4.85 -6.72 8.79
N THR A 254 4.67 -5.39 8.71
CA THR A 254 3.52 -4.74 8.07
C THR A 254 3.95 -4.09 6.76
N CYS A 255 3.00 -3.50 6.02
CA CYS A 255 3.32 -2.71 4.84
C CYS A 255 4.34 -1.61 5.17
N ALA A 256 4.13 -0.90 6.29
CA ALA A 256 5.05 0.13 6.77
C ALA A 256 6.44 -0.44 7.11
N THR A 257 6.53 -1.66 7.66
CA THR A 257 7.82 -2.31 7.92
C THR A 257 8.64 -2.48 6.65
N CYS A 258 8.03 -3.04 5.60
CA CYS A 258 8.72 -3.35 4.35
C CYS A 258 9.08 -2.09 3.56
N HIS A 259 8.13 -1.16 3.43
CA HIS A 259 8.27 -0.02 2.53
C HIS A 259 8.86 1.23 3.18
N MET A 260 8.74 1.40 4.49
CA MET A 260 9.09 2.65 5.18
C MET A 260 9.93 2.43 6.45
N GLY A 261 9.79 1.27 7.10
CA GLY A 261 10.29 1.03 8.44
C GLY A 261 11.82 1.04 8.53
N ALA A 262 12.33 1.49 9.69
CA ALA A 262 13.72 1.36 10.04
C ALA A 262 14.07 -0.07 10.47
N THR A 263 15.29 -0.50 10.17
CA THR A 263 15.92 -1.70 10.71
C THR A 263 17.15 -1.31 11.54
N ARG A 264 17.86 -2.28 12.10
CA ARG A 264 19.12 -1.98 12.81
C ARG A 264 20.20 -1.36 11.91
N THR A 265 20.12 -1.56 10.61
CA THR A 265 21.15 -1.15 9.63
C THR A 265 20.65 -0.17 8.58
N GLN A 266 19.33 0.09 8.55
CA GLN A 266 18.71 0.98 7.55
C GLN A 266 17.81 1.97 8.26
N ALA A 267 17.86 3.24 7.83
CA ALA A 267 16.93 4.27 8.28
C ALA A 267 15.51 4.01 7.74
N GLY A 268 14.52 4.56 8.42
CA GLY A 268 13.16 4.67 7.89
C GLY A 268 13.10 5.72 6.79
N THR A 269 12.03 5.68 5.99
CA THR A 269 11.79 6.64 4.91
C THR A 269 10.31 6.89 4.70
N HIS A 270 9.94 8.07 4.19
CA HIS A 270 8.59 8.39 3.71
C HIS A 270 8.47 8.30 2.18
N ASP A 271 9.55 8.00 1.44
CA ASP A 271 9.45 7.54 0.06
C ASP A 271 9.23 6.02 0.01
N VAL A 272 7.96 5.62 -0.06
CA VAL A 272 7.53 4.21 -0.11
C VAL A 272 8.05 3.45 -1.34
N GLY A 273 8.58 4.16 -2.34
CA GLY A 273 9.08 3.60 -3.58
C GLY A 273 10.54 3.15 -3.54
N THR A 274 11.33 3.60 -2.55
CA THR A 274 12.80 3.39 -2.53
C THR A 274 13.23 1.93 -2.56
N ARG A 275 12.39 1.02 -2.08
CA ARG A 275 12.67 -0.42 -1.98
C ARG A 275 11.99 -1.27 -3.04
N ILE A 276 11.35 -0.65 -4.04
CA ILE A 276 10.63 -1.33 -5.12
C ILE A 276 11.51 -1.42 -6.35
N SER A 277 11.80 -2.63 -6.86
CA SER A 277 12.69 -2.86 -7.99
C SER A 277 12.01 -2.91 -9.36
N TRP A 278 10.71 -3.20 -9.40
CA TRP A 278 9.90 -3.24 -10.60
C TRP A 278 8.74 -2.24 -10.54
N THR A 279 8.39 -1.61 -11.67
CA THR A 279 7.04 -1.05 -11.80
C THR A 279 6.14 -2.07 -12.48
N LEU A 280 5.06 -2.42 -11.78
CA LEU A 280 4.04 -3.37 -12.25
C LEU A 280 2.80 -2.65 -12.81
N ARG A 281 2.84 -1.31 -12.84
CA ARG A 281 1.70 -0.49 -13.28
C ARG A 281 1.44 -0.53 -14.78
N PRO A 282 2.45 -0.46 -15.67
CA PRO A 282 2.19 -0.48 -17.10
C PRO A 282 1.76 -1.87 -17.58
N ASP A 283 1.23 -1.91 -18.78
CA ASP A 283 0.84 -3.15 -19.46
C ASP A 283 1.97 -4.19 -19.54
N VAL A 284 3.20 -3.75 -19.80
CA VAL A 284 4.41 -4.57 -19.70
C VAL A 284 5.25 -4.04 -18.53
N SER A 285 5.58 -4.91 -17.58
CA SER A 285 6.38 -4.51 -16.40
C SER A 285 7.78 -4.08 -16.77
N ILE A 286 8.29 -3.07 -16.09
CA ILE A 286 9.62 -2.51 -16.33
C ILE A 286 10.42 -2.56 -15.02
N LYS A 287 11.67 -3.04 -15.12
CA LYS A 287 12.62 -2.91 -14.02
C LYS A 287 13.01 -1.45 -13.88
N LEU A 288 12.89 -0.90 -12.67
CA LEU A 288 13.18 0.51 -12.42
C LEU A 288 14.67 0.80 -12.59
N GLU A 289 14.99 2.02 -12.97
CA GLU A 289 16.34 2.54 -12.83
C GLU A 289 16.81 2.36 -11.38
N ASN A 290 18.05 1.96 -11.18
CA ASN A 290 18.57 1.57 -9.88
C ASN A 290 17.80 0.41 -9.19
N GLY A 291 17.07 -0.40 -9.96
CA GLY A 291 16.26 -1.52 -9.43
C GLY A 291 17.05 -2.49 -8.57
N GLU A 292 18.32 -2.75 -8.88
CA GLU A 292 19.18 -3.62 -8.04
C GLU A 292 19.48 -2.99 -6.66
N LYS A 293 19.77 -1.69 -6.62
CA LYS A 293 19.96 -0.98 -5.35
C LYS A 293 18.68 -1.01 -4.52
N ARG A 294 17.54 -0.69 -5.14
CA ARG A 294 16.23 -0.72 -4.48
C ARG A 294 15.90 -2.12 -3.94
N ARG A 295 16.23 -3.16 -4.72
CA ARG A 295 16.09 -4.56 -4.31
C ARG A 295 16.97 -4.90 -3.11
N ALA A 296 18.23 -4.49 -3.12
CA ALA A 296 19.15 -4.71 -2.02
C ALA A 296 18.64 -4.08 -0.70
N GLU A 297 18.03 -2.92 -0.78
CA GLU A 297 17.39 -2.28 0.39
C GLU A 297 16.20 -3.11 0.91
N MET A 298 15.33 -3.64 0.05
CA MET A 298 14.24 -4.53 0.48
C MET A 298 14.78 -5.85 1.03
N GLN A 299 15.80 -6.43 0.40
CA GLN A 299 16.46 -7.64 0.90
C GLN A 299 17.06 -7.42 2.28
N GLY A 300 17.59 -6.22 2.56
CA GLY A 300 18.07 -5.84 3.90
C GLY A 300 16.96 -5.86 4.95
N VAL A 301 15.73 -5.50 4.59
CA VAL A 301 14.56 -5.65 5.49
C VAL A 301 14.25 -7.14 5.69
N CYS A 302 14.15 -7.93 4.61
CA CYS A 302 13.82 -9.36 4.67
C CYS A 302 14.83 -10.14 5.54
N SER A 303 16.12 -9.80 5.44
CA SER A 303 17.23 -10.47 6.14
C SER A 303 17.22 -10.28 7.66
N ASN A 304 16.34 -9.43 8.21
CA ASN A 304 16.13 -9.39 9.66
C ASN A 304 15.41 -10.63 10.19
N CYS A 305 14.74 -11.39 9.32
CA CYS A 305 13.96 -12.58 9.71
C CYS A 305 14.30 -13.81 8.87
N HIS A 306 14.75 -13.64 7.62
CA HIS A 306 15.00 -14.71 6.65
C HIS A 306 16.48 -14.83 6.31
N GLY A 307 16.94 -16.06 6.03
CA GLY A 307 18.30 -16.31 5.53
C GLY A 307 18.50 -15.77 4.12
N THR A 308 19.75 -15.42 3.80
CA THR A 308 20.12 -14.79 2.53
C THR A 308 19.72 -15.64 1.31
N GLU A 309 19.97 -16.95 1.35
CA GLU A 309 19.62 -17.88 0.27
C GLU A 309 18.12 -17.84 -0.01
N TRP A 310 17.30 -17.96 1.04
CA TRP A 310 15.85 -17.90 0.92
C TRP A 310 15.38 -16.59 0.27
N VAL A 311 15.97 -15.46 0.69
CA VAL A 311 15.63 -14.14 0.12
C VAL A 311 16.02 -14.05 -1.35
N THR A 312 17.19 -14.56 -1.71
CA THR A 312 17.66 -14.60 -3.10
C THR A 312 16.76 -15.47 -3.97
N ASP A 313 16.39 -16.65 -3.52
CA ASP A 313 15.54 -17.60 -4.25
C ASP A 313 14.12 -17.05 -4.44
N PHE A 314 13.59 -16.34 -3.43
CA PHE A 314 12.34 -15.62 -3.58
C PHE A 314 12.38 -14.63 -4.77
N TYR A 315 13.45 -13.85 -4.89
CA TYR A 315 13.57 -12.89 -5.99
C TYR A 315 13.76 -13.55 -7.35
N VAL A 316 14.42 -14.73 -7.41
CA VAL A 316 14.48 -15.53 -8.65
C VAL A 316 13.07 -15.96 -9.08
N GLN A 317 12.26 -16.45 -8.16
CA GLN A 317 10.86 -16.84 -8.45
C GLN A 317 10.00 -15.65 -8.84
N TYR A 318 10.14 -14.55 -8.14
CA TYR A 318 9.40 -13.30 -8.44
C TYR A 318 9.76 -12.77 -9.84
N ASP A 319 11.04 -12.66 -10.16
CA ASP A 319 11.48 -12.22 -11.49
C ASP A 319 11.00 -13.16 -12.59
N ALA A 320 11.02 -14.47 -12.36
CA ALA A 320 10.50 -15.46 -13.30
C ALA A 320 8.99 -15.29 -13.53
N ALA A 321 8.21 -14.98 -12.49
CA ALA A 321 6.77 -14.71 -12.65
C ALA A 321 6.50 -13.43 -13.44
N VAL A 322 7.27 -12.35 -13.19
CA VAL A 322 7.17 -11.11 -13.97
C VAL A 322 7.59 -11.34 -15.42
N GLY A 323 8.67 -12.09 -15.64
CA GLY A 323 9.14 -12.49 -16.98
C GLY A 323 8.08 -13.28 -17.74
N LEU A 324 7.51 -14.32 -17.11
CA LEU A 324 6.43 -15.11 -17.70
C LEU A 324 5.24 -14.23 -18.13
N TYR A 325 4.80 -13.32 -17.27
CA TYR A 325 3.72 -12.40 -17.64
C TYR A 325 4.10 -11.51 -18.83
N ASN A 326 5.27 -10.88 -18.77
CA ASN A 326 5.71 -9.97 -19.82
C ASN A 326 5.88 -10.67 -21.18
N GLU A 327 6.53 -11.82 -21.21
CA GLU A 327 6.94 -12.51 -22.44
C GLU A 327 5.80 -13.28 -23.07
N LYS A 328 5.02 -13.99 -22.25
CA LYS A 328 3.96 -14.86 -22.75
C LYS A 328 2.65 -14.13 -23.03
N PHE A 329 2.31 -13.10 -22.26
CA PHE A 329 1.00 -12.46 -22.34
C PHE A 329 1.07 -10.98 -22.73
N ALA A 330 1.78 -10.16 -21.97
CA ALA A 330 1.71 -8.71 -22.10
C ALA A 330 2.29 -8.18 -23.41
N THR A 331 3.52 -8.56 -23.74
CA THR A 331 4.18 -8.13 -24.99
C THR A 331 3.44 -8.63 -26.22
N PRO A 332 3.01 -9.90 -26.31
CA PRO A 332 2.17 -10.38 -27.40
C PRO A 332 0.85 -9.61 -27.51
N ALA A 333 0.12 -9.40 -26.41
CA ALA A 333 -1.14 -8.66 -26.44
C ALA A 333 -0.95 -7.22 -26.93
N LYS A 334 0.07 -6.52 -26.41
CA LYS A 334 0.44 -5.17 -26.85
C LYS A 334 0.78 -5.10 -28.34
N SER A 335 1.50 -6.10 -28.85
CA SER A 335 1.81 -6.21 -30.28
C SER A 335 0.56 -6.37 -31.13
N VAL A 336 -0.38 -7.23 -30.72
CA VAL A 336 -1.67 -7.42 -31.40
C VAL A 336 -2.48 -6.12 -31.41
N MET A 337 -2.60 -5.43 -30.26
CA MET A 337 -3.30 -4.14 -30.20
C MET A 337 -2.67 -3.10 -31.14
N LYS A 338 -1.33 -3.09 -31.23
CA LYS A 338 -0.63 -2.22 -32.18
C LYS A 338 -0.98 -2.54 -33.62
N LYS A 339 -0.97 -3.81 -34.03
CA LYS A 339 -1.36 -4.24 -35.39
C LYS A 339 -2.77 -3.81 -35.76
N LEU A 340 -3.70 -3.95 -34.83
CA LEU A 340 -5.10 -3.55 -35.05
C LEU A 340 -5.21 -2.03 -35.27
N ARG A 341 -4.49 -1.22 -34.48
CA ARG A 341 -4.44 0.24 -34.65
C ARG A 341 -3.80 0.63 -35.99
N ASP A 342 -2.65 0.06 -36.30
CA ASP A 342 -1.93 0.33 -37.55
C ASP A 342 -2.77 -0.05 -38.79
N ALA A 343 -3.62 -1.07 -38.69
CA ALA A 343 -4.54 -1.49 -39.71
C ALA A 343 -5.89 -0.72 -39.76
N GLY A 344 -6.06 0.28 -38.88
CA GLY A 344 -7.29 1.06 -38.78
C GLY A 344 -8.50 0.23 -38.30
N ARG A 345 -8.25 -0.83 -37.54
CA ARG A 345 -9.29 -1.71 -36.97
C ARG A 345 -9.76 -1.31 -35.58
N LEU A 346 -9.12 -0.33 -34.99
CA LEU A 346 -9.54 0.35 -33.77
C LEU A 346 -9.69 1.85 -34.07
N THR A 347 -10.68 2.48 -33.46
CA THR A 347 -10.88 3.93 -33.60
C THR A 347 -9.86 4.72 -32.75
N ALA A 348 -9.87 6.03 -32.88
CA ALA A 348 -9.07 6.90 -32.01
C ALA A 348 -9.71 7.15 -30.64
N THR A 349 -10.98 6.80 -30.48
CA THR A 349 -11.74 6.97 -29.23
C THR A 349 -11.40 5.79 -28.31
N PRO A 350 -10.80 6.04 -27.14
CA PRO A 350 -10.49 4.94 -26.22
C PRO A 350 -11.76 4.35 -25.60
N PHE A 351 -11.78 3.04 -25.42
CA PHE A 351 -12.86 2.27 -24.76
C PHE A 351 -14.22 2.30 -25.48
N ASP A 352 -14.31 2.67 -26.73
CA ASP A 352 -15.54 2.55 -27.50
C ASP A 352 -15.75 1.14 -28.08
N GLU A 353 -14.77 0.23 -27.93
CA GLU A 353 -14.80 -1.11 -28.44
C GLU A 353 -14.52 -2.17 -27.35
N LYS A 354 -15.30 -3.27 -27.39
CA LYS A 354 -15.17 -4.37 -26.42
C LYS A 354 -13.72 -4.87 -26.25
N LEU A 355 -12.96 -4.94 -27.35
CA LEU A 355 -11.59 -5.46 -27.32
C LEU A 355 -10.66 -4.60 -26.47
N GLU A 356 -10.87 -3.29 -26.42
CA GLU A 356 -10.07 -2.37 -25.60
C GLU A 356 -10.34 -2.60 -24.10
N TRP A 357 -11.59 -2.86 -23.72
CA TRP A 357 -11.95 -3.27 -22.36
C TRP A 357 -11.32 -4.61 -21.99
N THR A 358 -11.42 -5.62 -22.89
CA THR A 358 -10.79 -6.92 -22.68
C THR A 358 -9.27 -6.79 -22.52
N TYR A 359 -8.62 -5.95 -23.33
CA TYR A 359 -7.19 -5.69 -23.21
C TYR A 359 -6.86 -4.98 -21.90
N TYR A 360 -7.67 -3.99 -21.50
CA TYR A 360 -7.49 -3.25 -20.25
C TYR A 360 -7.61 -4.19 -19.04
N GLU A 361 -8.64 -5.01 -18.97
CA GLU A 361 -8.80 -6.01 -17.90
C GLU A 361 -7.61 -6.97 -17.85
N LEU A 362 -7.16 -7.46 -19.02
CA LEU A 362 -6.04 -8.41 -19.11
C LEU A 362 -4.77 -7.89 -18.43
N TRP A 363 -4.41 -6.63 -18.65
CA TRP A 363 -3.16 -6.10 -18.10
C TRP A 363 -3.37 -5.34 -16.79
N HIS A 364 -4.46 -4.60 -16.67
CA HIS A 364 -4.71 -3.69 -15.55
C HIS A 364 -5.23 -4.42 -14.32
N HIS A 365 -6.15 -5.37 -14.50
CA HIS A 365 -6.71 -6.16 -13.41
C HIS A 365 -5.92 -7.47 -13.23
N GLU A 366 -6.11 -8.42 -14.15
CA GLU A 366 -5.60 -9.78 -14.01
C GLU A 366 -4.06 -9.82 -13.96
N GLY A 367 -3.44 -9.12 -14.89
CA GLY A 367 -1.99 -9.05 -14.97
C GLY A 367 -1.33 -8.37 -13.77
N ARG A 368 -1.92 -7.31 -13.24
CA ARG A 368 -1.41 -6.67 -12.01
C ARG A 368 -1.56 -7.61 -10.81
N ARG A 369 -2.72 -8.25 -10.64
CA ARG A 369 -2.95 -9.21 -9.55
C ARG A 369 -1.93 -10.34 -9.56
N ALA A 370 -1.68 -10.96 -10.72
CA ALA A 370 -0.70 -12.03 -10.87
C ALA A 370 0.70 -11.61 -10.38
N ARG A 371 1.17 -10.46 -10.83
CA ARG A 371 2.51 -9.94 -10.50
C ARG A 371 2.62 -9.44 -9.06
N MET A 372 1.57 -8.81 -8.54
CA MET A 372 1.52 -8.37 -7.14
C MET A 372 1.41 -9.56 -6.19
N GLY A 373 0.62 -10.58 -6.54
CA GLY A 373 0.59 -11.85 -5.84
C GLY A 373 1.97 -12.47 -5.71
N ALA A 374 2.70 -12.57 -6.83
CA ALA A 374 4.07 -13.09 -6.85
C ALA A 374 5.04 -12.23 -6.01
N SER A 375 4.92 -10.90 -6.08
CA SER A 375 5.79 -9.98 -5.33
C SER A 375 5.63 -10.05 -3.82
N MET A 376 4.49 -10.55 -3.33
CA MET A 376 4.15 -10.60 -1.91
C MET A 376 3.90 -12.02 -1.41
N MET A 377 4.24 -13.04 -2.21
CA MET A 377 4.04 -14.47 -1.91
C MET A 377 2.59 -14.82 -1.58
N GLY A 378 1.64 -14.23 -2.32
CA GLY A 378 0.22 -14.55 -2.27
C GLY A 378 -0.14 -15.61 -3.32
N PRO A 379 -0.20 -16.92 -2.98
CA PRO A 379 -0.37 -17.99 -3.97
C PRO A 379 -1.71 -17.93 -4.70
N ASP A 380 -2.78 -17.53 -4.03
CA ASP A 380 -4.10 -17.41 -4.63
C ASP A 380 -4.14 -16.28 -5.68
N TYR A 381 -3.65 -15.10 -5.30
CA TYR A 381 -3.55 -13.96 -6.21
C TYR A 381 -2.49 -14.14 -7.30
N THR A 382 -1.47 -14.97 -7.09
CA THR A 382 -0.55 -15.35 -8.17
C THR A 382 -1.21 -16.29 -9.16
N GLN A 383 -1.87 -17.34 -8.67
CA GLN A 383 -2.37 -18.45 -9.50
C GLN A 383 -3.82 -18.23 -9.96
N TRP A 384 -4.79 -18.24 -9.01
CA TRP A 384 -6.22 -18.30 -9.39
C TRP A 384 -6.78 -16.94 -9.78
N HIS A 385 -6.54 -15.91 -8.97
CA HIS A 385 -6.92 -14.53 -9.29
C HIS A 385 -5.87 -13.79 -10.11
N GLY A 386 -4.90 -14.49 -10.66
CA GLY A 386 -3.82 -13.93 -11.45
C GLY A 386 -3.60 -14.70 -12.75
N PHE A 387 -2.58 -15.56 -12.82
CA PHE A 387 -2.19 -16.23 -14.07
C PHE A 387 -3.29 -17.09 -14.72
N TYR A 388 -4.16 -17.71 -13.93
CA TYR A 388 -5.30 -18.42 -14.48
C TYR A 388 -6.26 -17.47 -15.21
N GLU A 389 -6.62 -16.36 -14.60
CA GLU A 389 -7.52 -15.38 -15.20
C GLU A 389 -6.87 -14.66 -16.39
N VAL A 390 -5.58 -14.30 -16.29
CA VAL A 390 -4.79 -13.81 -17.41
C VAL A 390 -4.85 -14.78 -18.60
N ALA A 391 -4.56 -16.06 -18.36
CA ALA A 391 -4.56 -17.07 -19.40
C ALA A 391 -5.97 -17.27 -19.99
N LYS A 392 -6.99 -17.39 -19.14
CA LYS A 392 -8.38 -17.52 -19.54
C LYS A 392 -8.78 -16.36 -20.45
N LEU A 393 -8.64 -15.13 -19.99
CA LEU A 393 -9.03 -13.93 -20.74
C LEU A 393 -8.23 -13.81 -22.04
N PHE A 394 -6.93 -14.06 -22.02
CA PHE A 394 -6.07 -14.00 -23.18
C PHE A 394 -6.49 -14.99 -24.27
N TYR A 395 -6.72 -16.26 -23.91
CA TYR A 395 -7.00 -17.31 -24.89
C TYR A 395 -8.47 -17.39 -25.32
N THR A 396 -9.41 -17.07 -24.43
CA THR A 396 -10.84 -17.28 -24.72
C THR A 396 -11.55 -16.02 -25.19
N GLU A 397 -10.98 -14.84 -24.95
CA GLU A 397 -11.62 -13.58 -25.34
C GLU A 397 -10.70 -12.71 -26.20
N PHE A 398 -9.50 -12.37 -25.72
CA PHE A 398 -8.62 -11.41 -26.40
C PHE A 398 -8.16 -11.91 -27.78
N LEU A 399 -7.54 -13.09 -27.87
CA LEU A 399 -7.06 -13.63 -29.15
C LEU A 399 -8.19 -13.86 -30.14
N PRO A 400 -9.35 -14.48 -29.80
CA PRO A 400 -10.46 -14.62 -30.68
C PRO A 400 -11.03 -13.32 -31.23
N ALA A 401 -11.25 -12.33 -30.33
CA ALA A 401 -11.79 -11.02 -30.71
C ALA A 401 -10.83 -10.24 -31.64
N ALA A 402 -9.53 -10.34 -31.38
CA ALA A 402 -8.52 -9.73 -32.28
C ALA A 402 -8.47 -10.37 -33.65
N GLU A 403 -8.58 -11.70 -33.73
CA GLU A 403 -8.60 -12.47 -34.97
C GLU A 403 -9.86 -12.20 -35.83
N GLU A 404 -11.02 -12.03 -35.14
CA GLU A 404 -12.27 -11.63 -35.78
C GLU A 404 -12.16 -10.25 -36.43
N ARG A 405 -11.53 -9.29 -35.74
CA ARG A 405 -11.34 -7.94 -36.26
C ARG A 405 -10.34 -7.84 -37.39
N LEU A 406 -9.27 -8.58 -37.31
CA LEU A 406 -8.22 -8.60 -38.33
C LEU A 406 -7.71 -10.04 -38.48
N PRO A 407 -8.22 -10.78 -39.48
CA PRO A 407 -7.73 -12.13 -39.77
C PRO A 407 -6.21 -12.18 -39.92
N GLY A 408 -5.56 -13.06 -39.16
CA GLY A 408 -4.10 -13.19 -39.11
C GLY A 408 -3.40 -12.29 -38.09
N ALA A 409 -4.12 -11.44 -37.36
CA ALA A 409 -3.54 -10.56 -36.35
C ALA A 409 -2.79 -11.32 -35.23
N THR A 410 -3.24 -12.52 -34.91
CA THR A 410 -2.71 -13.36 -33.83
C THR A 410 -1.76 -14.48 -34.32
N ALA A 411 -1.45 -14.53 -35.61
CA ALA A 411 -0.71 -15.67 -36.23
C ALA A 411 0.70 -15.86 -35.60
N ASP A 412 1.44 -14.79 -35.46
CA ASP A 412 2.77 -14.80 -34.82
C ASP A 412 2.73 -15.17 -33.36
N VAL A 413 1.73 -14.69 -32.63
CA VAL A 413 1.51 -15.08 -31.21
C VAL A 413 1.26 -16.59 -31.12
N ARG A 414 0.35 -17.12 -31.93
CA ARG A 414 0.05 -18.55 -31.97
C ARG A 414 1.22 -19.43 -32.44
N ALA A 415 2.18 -18.84 -33.15
CA ALA A 415 3.41 -19.51 -33.56
C ALA A 415 4.50 -19.58 -32.49
N MET A 416 4.42 -18.75 -31.42
CA MET A 416 5.38 -18.78 -30.35
C MET A 416 5.39 -20.14 -29.62
N PRO A 417 6.55 -20.63 -29.16
CA PRO A 417 6.66 -21.90 -28.42
C PRO A 417 5.72 -21.98 -27.22
N ASP A 418 5.57 -20.88 -26.47
CA ASP A 418 4.73 -20.80 -25.27
C ASP A 418 3.24 -21.01 -25.54
N HIS A 419 2.82 -20.88 -26.81
CA HIS A 419 1.45 -21.05 -27.26
C HIS A 419 1.25 -22.31 -28.16
N ALA A 420 2.30 -23.14 -28.31
CA ALA A 420 2.27 -24.33 -29.15
C ALA A 420 1.16 -25.33 -28.76
N TRP A 421 0.81 -25.39 -27.48
CA TRP A 421 -0.26 -26.24 -26.95
C TRP A 421 -1.65 -25.95 -27.57
N LEU A 422 -1.86 -24.77 -28.16
CA LEU A 422 -3.10 -24.42 -28.90
C LEU A 422 -3.31 -25.27 -30.13
N LYS A 423 -2.25 -25.92 -30.67
CA LYS A 423 -2.31 -26.86 -31.79
C LYS A 423 -2.70 -28.28 -31.35
N GLY A 424 -2.92 -28.46 -30.05
CA GLY A 424 -3.15 -29.75 -29.41
C GLY A 424 -1.86 -30.31 -28.78
N ILE A 425 -2.05 -31.13 -27.75
CA ILE A 425 -0.96 -31.89 -27.11
C ILE A 425 -0.72 -33.15 -27.96
N SER A 426 0.52 -33.39 -28.35
CA SER A 426 0.86 -34.60 -29.11
C SER A 426 0.61 -35.87 -28.29
N PRO A 427 0.37 -37.03 -28.93
CA PRO A 427 0.26 -38.29 -28.18
C PRO A 427 1.47 -38.61 -27.31
N GLU A 428 2.68 -38.25 -27.77
CA GLU A 428 3.92 -38.44 -27.04
C GLU A 428 4.01 -37.54 -25.80
N GLU A 429 3.61 -36.26 -25.89
CA GLU A 429 3.54 -35.34 -24.77
C GLU A 429 2.49 -35.78 -23.76
N ARG A 430 1.33 -36.23 -24.24
CA ARG A 430 0.26 -36.79 -23.38
C ARG A 430 0.80 -38.00 -22.59
N ALA A 431 1.46 -38.92 -23.26
CA ALA A 431 2.04 -40.11 -22.64
C ALA A 431 3.09 -39.75 -21.58
N LYS A 432 3.93 -38.72 -21.82
CA LYS A 432 4.90 -38.22 -20.81
C LYS A 432 4.19 -37.62 -19.58
N ILE A 433 3.13 -36.87 -19.78
CA ILE A 433 2.33 -36.32 -18.68
C ILE A 433 1.69 -37.45 -17.86
N GLU A 434 1.06 -38.42 -18.54
CA GLU A 434 0.44 -39.58 -17.90
C GLU A 434 1.48 -40.42 -17.12
N GLN A 435 2.64 -40.68 -17.71
CA GLN A 435 3.74 -41.38 -17.06
C GLN A 435 4.26 -40.61 -15.82
N TYR A 436 4.39 -39.29 -15.90
CA TYR A 436 4.78 -38.45 -14.77
C TYR A 436 3.80 -38.59 -13.60
N TYR A 437 2.49 -38.52 -13.87
CA TYR A 437 1.47 -38.67 -12.86
C TYR A 437 1.40 -40.08 -12.26
N GLN A 438 1.56 -41.11 -13.11
CA GLN A 438 1.65 -42.50 -12.64
C GLN A 438 2.84 -42.74 -11.72
N GLN A 439 4.02 -42.22 -12.10
CA GLN A 439 5.22 -42.35 -11.27
C GLN A 439 5.13 -41.59 -9.94
N ARG A 440 4.51 -40.44 -9.93
CA ARG A 440 4.45 -39.58 -8.76
C ARG A 440 3.30 -39.91 -7.80
N TYR A 441 2.19 -40.36 -8.31
CA TYR A 441 0.97 -40.56 -7.53
C TYR A 441 0.43 -41.98 -7.54
N GLY A 442 1.06 -42.90 -8.23
CA GLY A 442 0.75 -44.34 -8.25
C GLY A 442 -0.64 -44.69 -8.83
N LYS A 443 -1.17 -43.83 -9.71
CA LYS A 443 -2.48 -44.01 -10.37
C LYS A 443 -2.34 -44.05 -11.87
#